data_954460b521cea6427cde8e17bb41fd53
#
_entry.id   954460b521cea6427cde8e17bb41fd53
#
_cell.length_a   1.000
_cell.length_b   1.000
_cell.length_c   1.000
_cell.angle_alpha   90.00
_cell.angle_beta   90.00
_cell.angle_gamma   90.00
#
_symmetry.space_group_name_H-M   'P 1'
#
loop_
_entity.id
_entity.type
_entity.pdbx_description
1 polymer ?
#
loop_
_entity_poly.entity_id
_entity_poly.type
_entity_poly.pdbx_seq_one_letter_code
_entity_poly.pdbx_strand_id
1 'polypeptide(L)'
;MDLRPLWLAGRFLTRLPFPEPRGFTARQLGQAVCWYPLIGLLLGVLIALAAAGLARLDTGVAAALVLLLWVWSTGALHLDGLADSADAWVGGLASRERTLEILKDPRSGPAAITAILLLLLLKWAALEALITGGLY
;
A
#
# COMPACT_ATOMS: atom_id res chain seq x y z
N MET A 1 10.67 26.77 -5.62
CA MET A 1 10.61 25.54 -4.81
C MET A 1 10.64 24.35 -5.78
N ASP A 2 11.58 23.43 -5.64
CA ASP A 2 11.66 22.25 -6.53
C ASP A 2 10.64 21.21 -6.09
N LEU A 3 9.63 20.94 -6.92
CA LEU A 3 8.56 19.97 -6.64
C LEU A 3 8.88 18.53 -7.12
N ARG A 4 10.03 18.32 -7.75
CA ARG A 4 10.43 16.99 -8.24
C ARG A 4 10.44 15.92 -7.15
N PRO A 5 10.94 16.20 -5.91
CA PRO A 5 10.87 15.21 -4.83
C PRO A 5 9.45 14.80 -4.46
N LEU A 6 8.48 15.74 -4.47
CA LEU A 6 7.07 15.44 -4.25
C LEU A 6 6.50 14.52 -5.36
N TRP A 7 6.82 14.82 -6.64
CA TRP A 7 6.35 14.00 -7.75
C TRP A 7 6.95 12.58 -7.70
N LEU A 8 8.24 12.47 -7.34
CA LEU A 8 8.89 11.17 -7.12
C LEU A 8 8.22 10.37 -6.00
N ALA A 9 7.89 11.02 -4.88
CA ALA A 9 7.18 10.40 -3.76
C ALA A 9 5.80 9.89 -4.18
N GLY A 10 5.00 10.73 -4.88
CA GLY A 10 3.68 10.37 -5.36
C GLY A 10 3.69 9.21 -6.35
N ARG A 11 4.61 9.22 -7.31
CA ARG A 11 4.77 8.13 -8.30
C ARG A 11 5.25 6.82 -7.66
N PHE A 12 6.08 6.89 -6.63
CA PHE A 12 6.55 5.71 -5.93
C PHE A 12 5.47 5.07 -5.07
N LEU A 13 4.72 5.88 -4.30
CA LEU A 13 3.77 5.36 -3.32
C LEU A 13 2.37 5.12 -3.89
N THR A 14 2.06 5.67 -5.07
CA THR A 14 0.70 5.64 -5.61
C THR A 14 0.66 5.40 -7.12
N ARG A 15 -0.49 4.98 -7.60
CA ARG A 15 -0.83 4.95 -9.04
C ARG A 15 -1.52 6.23 -9.52
N LEU A 16 -1.61 7.23 -8.67
CA LEU A 16 -2.20 8.51 -9.05
C LEU A 16 -1.33 9.22 -10.10
N PRO A 17 -1.92 10.03 -10.98
CA PRO A 17 -1.23 10.62 -12.13
C PRO A 17 -0.34 11.81 -11.72
N PHE A 18 0.75 11.53 -11.00
CA PHE A 18 1.78 12.52 -10.73
C PHE A 18 2.64 12.78 -11.97
N PRO A 19 3.07 14.04 -12.20
CA PRO A 19 3.95 14.38 -13.31
C PRO A 19 5.26 13.58 -13.27
N GLU A 20 5.77 13.22 -14.46
CA GLU A 20 7.05 12.56 -14.58
C GLU A 20 8.19 13.60 -14.63
N PRO A 21 9.09 13.62 -13.62
CA PRO A 21 10.21 14.54 -13.67
C PRO A 21 11.21 14.11 -14.74
N ARG A 22 11.55 15.03 -15.65
CA ARG A 22 12.58 14.81 -16.68
C ARG A 22 13.97 14.81 -16.03
N GLY A 23 14.39 13.65 -15.56
CA GLY A 23 15.64 13.45 -14.82
C GLY A 23 15.53 13.85 -13.36
N PHE A 24 16.29 13.17 -12.51
CA PHE A 24 16.39 13.45 -11.07
C PHE A 24 17.76 13.02 -10.56
N THR A 25 18.19 13.63 -9.46
CA THR A 25 19.44 13.29 -8.79
C THR A 25 19.20 12.36 -7.59
N ALA A 26 20.24 11.66 -7.14
CA ALA A 26 20.16 10.84 -5.92
C ALA A 26 19.73 11.66 -4.70
N ARG A 27 20.12 12.94 -4.64
CA ARG A 27 19.70 13.87 -3.57
C ARG A 27 18.18 14.10 -3.60
N GLN A 28 17.59 14.34 -4.78
CA GLN A 28 16.14 14.53 -4.92
C GLN A 28 15.36 13.27 -4.57
N LEU A 29 15.90 12.09 -4.89
CA LEU A 29 15.32 10.81 -4.49
C LEU A 29 15.31 10.67 -2.95
N GLY A 30 16.42 11.00 -2.27
CA GLY A 30 16.46 11.05 -0.80
C GLY A 30 15.48 12.07 -0.21
N GLN A 31 15.34 13.24 -0.82
CA GLN A 31 14.37 14.26 -0.39
C GLN A 31 12.90 13.84 -0.60
N ALA A 32 12.61 12.91 -1.51
CA ALA A 32 11.27 12.40 -1.73
C ALA A 32 10.68 11.75 -0.48
N VAL A 33 11.50 11.14 0.37
CA VAL A 33 11.06 10.52 1.63
C VAL A 33 10.39 11.53 2.57
N CYS A 34 10.84 12.79 2.57
CA CYS A 34 10.22 13.85 3.38
C CYS A 34 8.77 14.16 2.97
N TRP A 35 8.36 13.78 1.76
CA TRP A 35 7.01 13.99 1.23
C TRP A 35 6.08 12.81 1.47
N TYR A 36 6.58 11.66 1.94
CA TYR A 36 5.76 10.47 2.19
C TYR A 36 4.59 10.73 3.14
N PRO A 37 4.75 11.50 4.25
CA PRO A 37 3.61 11.81 5.12
C PRO A 37 2.51 12.59 4.41
N LEU A 38 2.87 13.53 3.53
CA LEU A 38 1.88 14.29 2.76
C LEU A 38 1.13 13.39 1.76
N ILE A 39 1.84 12.51 1.06
CA ILE A 39 1.20 11.54 0.15
C ILE A 39 0.28 10.60 0.94
N GLY A 40 0.70 10.14 2.12
CA GLY A 40 -0.14 9.34 3.01
C GLY A 40 -1.40 10.07 3.45
N LEU A 41 -1.29 11.36 3.80
CA LEU A 41 -2.44 12.20 4.15
C LEU A 41 -3.42 12.34 2.97
N LEU A 42 -2.92 12.60 1.77
CA LEU A 42 -3.76 12.70 0.57
C LEU A 42 -4.49 11.39 0.27
N LEU A 43 -3.81 10.26 0.40
CA LEU A 43 -4.45 8.94 0.28
C LEU A 43 -5.49 8.70 1.37
N GLY A 44 -5.18 9.05 2.62
CA GLY A 44 -6.11 8.93 3.74
C GLY A 44 -7.38 9.74 3.52
N VAL A 45 -7.26 10.99 3.05
CA VAL A 45 -8.40 11.85 2.70
C VAL A 45 -9.21 11.23 1.55
N LEU A 46 -8.56 10.72 0.50
CA LEU A 46 -9.24 10.05 -0.62
C LEU A 46 -10.06 8.85 -0.12
N ILE A 47 -9.48 8.02 0.75
CA ILE A 47 -10.12 6.83 1.30
C ILE A 47 -11.30 7.22 2.22
N ALA A 48 -11.13 8.25 3.06
CA ALA A 48 -12.18 8.75 3.93
C ALA A 48 -13.37 9.33 3.13
N LEU A 49 -13.10 10.10 2.09
CA LEU A 49 -14.13 10.63 1.19
C LEU A 49 -14.87 9.51 0.45
N ALA A 50 -14.16 8.47 0.01
CA ALA A 50 -14.77 7.30 -0.60
C ALA A 50 -15.69 6.56 0.40
N ALA A 51 -15.23 6.36 1.64
CA ALA A 51 -16.04 5.74 2.70
C ALA A 51 -17.31 6.55 2.98
N ALA A 52 -17.19 7.87 3.11
CA ALA A 52 -18.33 8.77 3.30
C ALA A 52 -19.32 8.72 2.12
N GLY A 53 -18.82 8.71 0.88
CA GLY A 53 -19.63 8.62 -0.33
C GLY A 53 -20.36 7.28 -0.48
N LEU A 54 -19.81 6.20 0.05
CA LEU A 54 -20.36 4.84 0.00
C LEU A 54 -21.18 4.46 1.24
N ALA A 55 -21.31 5.36 2.23
CA ALA A 55 -21.99 5.09 3.52
C ALA A 55 -23.48 4.70 3.41
N ARG A 56 -24.08 4.88 2.23
CA ARG A 56 -25.48 4.46 1.95
C ARG A 56 -25.61 3.00 1.50
N LEU A 57 -24.50 2.36 1.16
CA LEU A 57 -24.46 0.95 0.82
C LEU A 57 -24.42 0.09 2.08
N ASP A 58 -24.64 -1.21 1.90
CA ASP A 58 -24.31 -2.19 2.94
C ASP A 58 -22.86 -2.00 3.40
N THR A 59 -22.63 -2.01 4.74
CA THR A 59 -21.33 -1.67 5.31
C THR A 59 -20.21 -2.61 4.87
N GLY A 60 -20.51 -3.90 4.71
CA GLY A 60 -19.54 -4.88 4.21
C GLY A 60 -19.15 -4.62 2.77
N VAL A 61 -20.12 -4.24 1.92
CA VAL A 61 -19.87 -3.86 0.51
C VAL A 61 -19.09 -2.55 0.43
N ALA A 62 -19.47 -1.54 1.22
CA ALA A 62 -18.75 -0.27 1.29
C ALA A 62 -17.28 -0.49 1.70
N ALA A 63 -17.04 -1.29 2.75
CA ALA A 63 -15.70 -1.64 3.22
C ALA A 63 -14.87 -2.36 2.14
N ALA A 64 -15.47 -3.27 1.39
CA ALA A 64 -14.80 -3.98 0.29
C ALA A 64 -14.40 -3.02 -0.83
N LEU A 65 -15.27 -2.08 -1.22
CA LEU A 65 -14.99 -1.08 -2.26
C LEU A 65 -13.92 -0.08 -1.82
N VAL A 66 -13.96 0.37 -0.56
CA VAL A 66 -12.94 1.23 0.03
C VAL A 66 -11.59 0.52 0.08
N LEU A 67 -11.56 -0.75 0.47
CA LEU A 67 -10.33 -1.56 0.47
C LEU A 67 -9.77 -1.75 -0.94
N LEU A 68 -10.64 -2.02 -1.92
CA LEU A 68 -10.24 -2.12 -3.33
C LEU A 68 -9.60 -0.82 -3.82
N LEU A 69 -10.23 0.33 -3.54
CA LEU A 69 -9.68 1.64 -3.87
C LEU A 69 -8.31 1.86 -3.20
N TRP A 70 -8.17 1.50 -1.94
CA TRP A 70 -6.90 1.62 -1.19
C TRP A 70 -5.79 0.79 -1.84
N VAL A 71 -6.03 -0.49 -2.07
CA VAL A 71 -5.05 -1.39 -2.70
C VAL A 71 -4.69 -0.92 -4.11
N TRP A 72 -5.71 -0.53 -4.90
CA TRP A 72 -5.48 -0.04 -6.25
C TRP A 72 -4.68 1.26 -6.26
N SER A 73 -5.02 2.23 -5.42
CA SER A 73 -4.36 3.55 -5.39
C SER A 73 -2.89 3.48 -4.97
N THR A 74 -2.52 2.52 -4.12
CA THR A 74 -1.12 2.27 -3.70
C THR A 74 -0.38 1.29 -4.62
N GLY A 75 -1.03 0.75 -5.66
CA GLY A 75 -0.44 -0.26 -6.53
C GLY A 75 -0.07 -1.54 -5.81
N ALA A 76 -0.69 -1.83 -4.67
CA ALA A 76 -0.42 -2.99 -3.82
C ALA A 76 1.01 -3.07 -3.25
N LEU A 77 1.81 -1.99 -3.32
CA LEU A 77 3.22 -1.98 -2.90
C LEU A 77 3.45 -2.54 -1.49
N HIS A 78 2.55 -2.23 -0.55
CA HIS A 78 2.63 -2.74 0.82
C HIS A 78 2.27 -4.23 0.95
N LEU A 79 1.44 -4.76 0.03
CA LEU A 79 1.11 -6.19 -0.03
C LEU A 79 2.28 -6.99 -0.62
N ASP A 80 2.94 -6.45 -1.64
CA ASP A 80 4.13 -7.00 -2.25
C ASP A 80 5.25 -7.16 -1.21
N GLY A 81 5.56 -6.09 -0.47
CA GLY A 81 6.55 -6.15 0.60
C GLY A 81 6.19 -7.11 1.74
N LEU A 82 4.88 -7.28 2.06
CA LEU A 82 4.42 -8.27 3.02
C LEU A 82 4.62 -9.69 2.49
N ALA A 83 4.27 -9.93 1.22
CA ALA A 83 4.42 -11.21 0.55
C ALA A 83 5.87 -11.70 0.59
N ASP A 84 6.78 -10.85 0.10
CA ASP A 84 8.21 -11.13 0.08
C ASP A 84 8.76 -11.41 1.48
N SER A 85 8.34 -10.58 2.46
CA SER A 85 8.77 -10.74 3.86
C SER A 85 8.25 -12.04 4.48
N ALA A 86 7.01 -12.44 4.20
CA ALA A 86 6.42 -13.65 4.73
C ALA A 86 7.09 -14.91 4.16
N ASP A 87 7.31 -14.96 2.86
CA ASP A 87 8.00 -16.08 2.21
C ASP A 87 9.46 -16.15 2.63
N ALA A 88 10.15 -15.00 2.71
CA ALA A 88 11.52 -14.95 3.17
C ALA A 88 11.66 -15.38 4.62
N TRP A 89 10.71 -15.03 5.49
CA TRP A 89 10.73 -15.46 6.89
C TRP A 89 10.56 -16.96 7.02
N VAL A 90 9.54 -17.53 6.38
CA VAL A 90 9.26 -18.97 6.49
C VAL A 90 10.30 -19.83 5.75
N GLY A 91 10.66 -19.43 4.51
CA GLY A 91 11.58 -20.20 3.68
C GLY A 91 13.06 -19.92 3.92
N GLY A 92 13.38 -18.79 4.56
CA GLY A 92 14.76 -18.32 4.79
C GLY A 92 15.36 -18.69 6.13
N LEU A 93 14.65 -19.45 6.98
CA LEU A 93 15.10 -19.84 8.34
C LEU A 93 16.45 -20.58 8.35
N ALA A 94 16.84 -21.21 7.24
CA ALA A 94 18.06 -22.00 7.16
C ALA A 94 19.34 -21.17 7.01
N SER A 95 19.32 -20.06 6.24
CA SER A 95 20.48 -19.18 6.04
C SER A 95 20.09 -17.83 5.44
N ARG A 96 20.99 -16.83 5.61
CA ARG A 96 20.84 -15.49 5.02
C ARG A 96 20.83 -15.55 3.47
N GLU A 97 21.65 -16.40 2.90
CA GLU A 97 21.75 -16.59 1.45
C GLU A 97 20.41 -17.07 0.88
N ARG A 98 19.77 -18.04 1.56
CA ARG A 98 18.47 -18.56 1.18
C ARG A 98 17.37 -17.48 1.30
N THR A 99 17.40 -16.67 2.35
CA THR A 99 16.48 -15.52 2.50
C THR A 99 16.62 -14.55 1.32
N LEU A 100 17.85 -14.21 0.91
CA LEU A 100 18.10 -13.29 -0.20
C LEU A 100 17.72 -13.89 -1.57
N GLU A 101 17.79 -15.20 -1.74
CA GLU A 101 17.31 -15.89 -2.93
C GLU A 101 15.79 -15.79 -3.05
N ILE A 102 15.07 -16.05 -1.94
CA ILE A 102 13.59 -15.99 -1.91
C ILE A 102 13.12 -14.56 -2.21
N LEU A 103 13.73 -13.54 -1.62
CA LEU A 103 13.41 -12.13 -1.88
C LEU A 103 13.62 -11.69 -3.33
N LYS A 104 14.36 -12.45 -4.12
CA LYS A 104 14.59 -12.19 -5.56
C LYS A 104 13.71 -13.05 -6.46
N ASP A 105 13.00 -14.03 -5.91
CA ASP A 105 12.14 -14.92 -6.68
C ASP A 105 10.79 -14.20 -6.92
N PRO A 106 10.37 -13.98 -8.17
CA PRO A 106 9.10 -13.30 -8.46
C PRO A 106 7.85 -14.15 -8.16
N ARG A 107 8.02 -15.40 -7.70
CA ARG A 107 6.91 -16.31 -7.38
C ARG A 107 6.51 -16.13 -5.92
N SER A 108 5.20 -16.01 -5.68
CA SER A 108 4.66 -15.98 -4.33
C SER A 108 4.44 -17.40 -3.81
N GLY A 109 4.95 -17.69 -2.63
CA GLY A 109 4.76 -18.95 -1.94
C GLY A 109 3.48 -18.98 -1.09
N PRO A 110 3.19 -20.12 -0.46
CA PRO A 110 2.01 -20.27 0.42
C PRO A 110 1.98 -19.30 1.59
N ALA A 111 3.14 -18.94 2.15
CA ALA A 111 3.23 -18.00 3.28
C ALA A 111 2.83 -16.58 2.86
N ALA A 112 3.29 -16.11 1.68
CA ALA A 112 2.87 -14.84 1.09
C ALA A 112 1.36 -14.79 0.89
N ILE A 113 0.78 -15.81 0.24
CA ILE A 113 -0.67 -15.88 -0.04
C ILE A 113 -1.46 -15.83 1.26
N THR A 114 -1.07 -16.61 2.27
CA THR A 114 -1.74 -16.64 3.57
C THR A 114 -1.65 -15.28 4.27
N ALA A 115 -0.47 -14.66 4.30
CA ALA A 115 -0.27 -13.36 4.94
C ALA A 115 -1.11 -12.26 4.28
N ILE A 116 -1.14 -12.22 2.95
CA ILE A 116 -1.97 -11.26 2.19
C ILE A 116 -3.45 -11.45 2.50
N LEU A 117 -3.96 -12.69 2.45
CA LEU A 117 -5.37 -12.99 2.71
C LEU A 117 -5.78 -12.56 4.13
N LEU A 118 -4.99 -12.92 5.14
CA LEU A 118 -5.26 -12.55 6.53
C LEU A 118 -5.22 -11.03 6.73
N LEU A 119 -4.26 -10.32 6.13
CA LEU A 119 -4.19 -8.87 6.21
C LEU A 119 -5.40 -8.21 5.52
N LEU A 120 -5.80 -8.68 4.34
CA LEU A 120 -6.94 -8.10 3.62
C LEU A 120 -8.26 -8.34 4.36
N LEU A 121 -8.47 -9.52 4.93
CA LEU A 121 -9.63 -9.82 5.78
C LEU A 121 -9.67 -8.92 7.01
N LEU A 122 -8.53 -8.74 7.68
CA LEU A 122 -8.43 -7.85 8.85
C LEU A 122 -8.72 -6.40 8.47
N LYS A 123 -8.16 -5.91 7.36
CA LYS A 123 -8.43 -4.55 6.86
C LYS A 123 -9.90 -4.35 6.49
N TRP A 124 -10.51 -5.33 5.83
CA TRP A 124 -11.93 -5.29 5.49
C TRP A 124 -12.80 -5.22 6.74
N ALA A 125 -12.58 -6.08 7.73
CA ALA A 125 -13.32 -6.09 8.99
C ALA A 125 -13.13 -4.77 9.78
N ALA A 126 -11.92 -4.22 9.80
CA ALA A 126 -11.65 -2.94 10.45
C ALA A 126 -12.36 -1.77 9.74
N LEU A 127 -12.35 -1.73 8.41
CA LEU A 127 -13.07 -0.72 7.62
C LEU A 127 -14.59 -0.83 7.84
N GLU A 128 -15.14 -2.04 7.85
CA GLU A 128 -16.56 -2.27 8.13
C GLU A 128 -16.96 -1.75 9.52
N ALA A 129 -16.16 -2.02 10.53
CA ALA A 129 -16.38 -1.51 11.89
C ALA A 129 -16.33 0.02 11.96
N LEU A 130 -15.37 0.66 11.28
CA LEU A 130 -15.25 2.12 11.21
C LEU A 130 -16.45 2.76 10.49
N ILE A 131 -16.87 2.21 9.35
CA ILE A 131 -18.02 2.71 8.59
C ILE A 131 -19.30 2.54 9.40
N THR A 132 -19.50 1.41 10.08
CA THR A 132 -20.64 1.15 10.94
C THR A 132 -20.68 2.13 12.11
N GLY A 133 -19.53 2.49 12.68
CA GLY A 133 -19.40 3.47 13.76
C GLY A 133 -19.51 4.93 13.32
N GLY A 134 -19.62 5.22 12.00
CA GLY A 134 -19.62 6.59 11.46
C GLY A 134 -18.28 7.32 11.61
N LEU A 135 -17.17 6.57 11.70
CA LEU A 135 -15.82 7.06 11.91
C LEU A 135 -15.02 7.06 10.56
N TYR A 136 -15.43 7.92 9.62
CA TYR A 136 -14.79 8.05 8.29
C TYR A 136 -14.48 9.49 7.90
#